data_9ab219eda30f26d83bd91fbef2562784
#
_entry.id   9ab219eda30f26d83bd91fbef2562784
#
_cell.length_a   1.000
_cell.length_b   1.000
_cell.length_c   1.000
_cell.angle_alpha   90.00
_cell.angle_beta   90.00
_cell.angle_gamma   90.00
#
_symmetry.space_group_name_H-M   'P 1'
#
loop_
_entity.id
_entity.type
_entity.pdbx_description
1 polymer ?
#
loop_
_entity_poly.entity_id
_entity_poly.type
_entity_poly.pdbx_seq_one_letter_code
_entity_poly.pdbx_strand_id
1 'polypeptide(L)'
;MAPLAFNKRLPMQINYTTLAETLHSLTDGETDSVALMATVACEVHHADDRFDWTGFYRVTEPELLKIGPYQGGHGCLVIPFSRGVCGAAARSGQTQLVADVDAFPGHIACASSTQSELVLPVWNGRGDLIAVFDIDSNRPDAFTEEDAKHLAKILKDCFAAVK
;
A
#
# COMPACT_ATOMS: atom_id res chain seq x y z
N MET A 1 -34.08 13.77 -29.57
CA MET A 1 -33.12 12.78 -29.03
C MET A 1 -32.64 13.27 -27.66
N ALA A 2 -33.08 12.62 -26.60
CA ALA A 2 -32.61 12.94 -25.24
C ALA A 2 -31.17 12.44 -25.06
N PRO A 3 -30.26 13.17 -24.39
CA PRO A 3 -28.92 12.70 -24.13
C PRO A 3 -29.00 11.54 -23.13
N LEU A 4 -28.31 10.45 -23.46
CA LEU A 4 -28.10 9.32 -22.57
C LEU A 4 -27.44 9.83 -21.28
N ALA A 5 -28.17 9.70 -20.18
CA ALA A 5 -27.63 9.97 -18.84
C ALA A 5 -26.43 9.05 -18.61
N PHE A 6 -25.24 9.61 -18.52
CA PHE A 6 -24.05 8.95 -18.03
C PHE A 6 -24.37 8.49 -16.61
N ASN A 7 -24.53 7.19 -16.44
CA ASN A 7 -24.74 6.57 -15.15
C ASN A 7 -23.42 6.76 -14.35
N LYS A 8 -23.38 7.79 -13.48
CA LYS A 8 -22.30 7.93 -12.51
C LYS A 8 -22.32 6.67 -11.66
N ARG A 9 -21.40 5.73 -11.93
CA ARG A 9 -21.12 4.69 -10.96
C ARG A 9 -20.80 5.41 -9.65
N LEU A 10 -21.57 5.11 -8.61
CA LEU A 10 -21.21 5.48 -7.25
C LEU A 10 -19.81 4.93 -7.01
N PRO A 11 -18.90 5.68 -6.37
CA PRO A 11 -17.58 5.15 -6.04
C PRO A 11 -17.81 3.83 -5.31
N MET A 12 -17.15 2.75 -5.78
CA MET A 12 -17.19 1.46 -5.10
C MET A 12 -16.45 1.66 -3.77
N GLN A 13 -17.19 1.70 -2.70
CA GLN A 13 -16.60 1.73 -1.37
C GLN A 13 -16.03 0.34 -1.09
N ILE A 14 -14.73 0.26 -0.80
CA ILE A 14 -14.05 -0.97 -0.48
C ILE A 14 -14.75 -1.70 0.68
N ASN A 15 -14.98 -3.01 0.51
CA ASN A 15 -15.45 -3.88 1.58
C ASN A 15 -14.26 -4.58 2.24
N TYR A 16 -13.73 -3.98 3.29
CA TYR A 16 -12.57 -4.51 4.00
C TYR A 16 -12.80 -5.87 4.66
N THR A 17 -14.04 -6.18 5.06
CA THR A 17 -14.36 -7.51 5.61
C THR A 17 -14.18 -8.59 4.54
N THR A 18 -14.78 -8.39 3.38
CA THR A 18 -14.63 -9.32 2.24
C THR A 18 -13.19 -9.42 1.78
N LEU A 19 -12.46 -8.32 1.69
CA LEU A 19 -11.05 -8.31 1.33
C LEU A 19 -10.21 -9.12 2.32
N ALA A 20 -10.42 -8.92 3.62
CA ALA A 20 -9.71 -9.65 4.66
C ALA A 20 -9.99 -11.16 4.62
N GLU A 21 -11.26 -11.56 4.44
CA GLU A 21 -11.67 -12.96 4.30
C GLU A 21 -11.04 -13.62 3.04
N THR A 22 -11.03 -12.91 1.91
CA THR A 22 -10.41 -13.36 0.67
C THR A 22 -8.91 -13.58 0.87
N LEU A 23 -8.20 -12.58 1.40
CA LEU A 23 -6.77 -12.68 1.66
C LEU A 23 -6.45 -13.79 2.66
N HIS A 24 -7.22 -13.93 3.74
CA HIS A 24 -7.03 -15.04 4.67
C HIS A 24 -7.13 -16.40 3.97
N SER A 25 -8.12 -16.58 3.10
CA SER A 25 -8.29 -17.82 2.35
C SER A 25 -7.15 -18.09 1.35
N LEU A 26 -6.69 -17.04 0.65
CA LEU A 26 -5.64 -17.18 -0.38
C LEU A 26 -4.24 -17.39 0.22
N THR A 27 -4.01 -16.89 1.44
CA THR A 27 -2.68 -16.92 2.08
C THR A 27 -2.56 -17.93 3.22
N ASP A 28 -3.59 -18.77 3.41
CA ASP A 28 -3.61 -19.77 4.48
C ASP A 28 -2.43 -20.74 4.38
N GLY A 29 -1.64 -20.80 5.44
CA GLY A 29 -0.46 -21.67 5.52
C GLY A 29 0.78 -21.17 4.77
N GLU A 30 0.71 -20.05 4.04
CA GLU A 30 1.88 -19.49 3.35
C GLU A 30 2.80 -18.75 4.31
N THR A 31 4.11 -18.90 4.11
CA THR A 31 5.16 -18.26 4.92
C THR A 31 6.21 -17.54 4.08
N ASP A 32 6.18 -17.70 2.75
CA ASP A 32 7.06 -16.95 1.86
C ASP A 32 6.60 -15.51 1.74
N SER A 33 7.42 -14.58 2.21
CA SER A 33 7.06 -13.16 2.23
C SER A 33 6.82 -12.57 0.85
N VAL A 34 7.50 -13.06 -0.20
CA VAL A 34 7.33 -12.54 -1.56
C VAL A 34 6.01 -13.01 -2.16
N ALA A 35 5.64 -14.28 -1.94
CA ALA A 35 4.35 -14.83 -2.35
C ALA A 35 3.18 -14.08 -1.69
N LEU A 36 3.29 -13.83 -0.38
CA LEU A 36 2.32 -13.04 0.38
C LEU A 36 2.22 -11.61 -0.16
N MET A 37 3.35 -10.93 -0.38
CA MET A 37 3.38 -9.57 -0.93
C MET A 37 2.72 -9.50 -2.31
N ALA A 38 2.97 -10.48 -3.18
CA ALA A 38 2.38 -10.51 -4.52
C ALA A 38 0.86 -10.65 -4.46
N THR A 39 0.36 -11.55 -3.61
CA THR A 39 -1.08 -11.78 -3.43
C THR A 39 -1.77 -10.58 -2.81
N VAL A 40 -1.21 -10.03 -1.73
CA VAL A 40 -1.76 -8.84 -1.06
C VAL A 40 -1.79 -7.63 -2.00
N ALA A 41 -0.69 -7.36 -2.72
CA ALA A 41 -0.65 -6.25 -3.67
C ALA A 41 -1.71 -6.39 -4.77
N CYS A 42 -1.92 -7.60 -5.29
CA CYS A 42 -2.92 -7.89 -6.30
C CYS A 42 -4.34 -7.63 -5.79
N GLU A 43 -4.73 -8.27 -4.69
CA GLU A 43 -6.09 -8.19 -4.14
C GLU A 43 -6.44 -6.78 -3.68
N VAL A 44 -5.52 -6.09 -3.00
CA VAL A 44 -5.76 -4.71 -2.54
C VAL A 44 -5.89 -3.75 -3.71
N HIS A 45 -5.00 -3.86 -4.73
CA HIS A 45 -5.04 -2.98 -5.90
C HIS A 45 -6.40 -3.04 -6.62
N HIS A 46 -6.96 -4.24 -6.76
CA HIS A 46 -8.23 -4.43 -7.46
C HIS A 46 -9.47 -4.19 -6.60
N ALA A 47 -9.30 -3.94 -5.30
CA ALA A 47 -10.42 -3.75 -4.39
C ALA A 47 -11.07 -2.36 -4.48
N ASP A 48 -10.34 -1.34 -4.95
CA ASP A 48 -10.82 0.04 -5.00
C ASP A 48 -10.20 0.81 -6.18
N ASP A 49 -11.00 1.62 -6.87
CA ASP A 49 -10.57 2.43 -8.02
C ASP A 49 -9.76 3.69 -7.65
N ARG A 50 -9.59 3.96 -6.35
CA ARG A 50 -8.70 5.00 -5.83
C ARG A 50 -7.23 4.56 -5.85
N PHE A 51 -6.96 3.26 -5.90
CA PHE A 51 -5.63 2.68 -5.78
C PHE A 51 -4.99 2.57 -7.15
N ASP A 52 -4.28 3.63 -7.56
CA ASP A 52 -3.64 3.72 -8.87
C ASP A 52 -2.31 2.97 -8.93
N TRP A 53 -1.61 2.87 -7.78
CA TRP A 53 -0.44 2.03 -7.57
C TRP A 53 -0.51 1.38 -6.18
N THR A 54 -0.11 0.11 -6.09
CA THR A 54 -0.16 -0.64 -4.84
C THR A 54 0.98 -1.63 -4.79
N GLY A 55 1.85 -1.56 -3.80
CA GLY A 55 2.98 -2.46 -3.76
C GLY A 55 3.81 -2.41 -2.49
N PHE A 56 4.87 -3.18 -2.49
CA PHE A 56 5.78 -3.31 -1.36
C PHE A 56 7.16 -2.78 -1.71
N TYR A 57 7.74 -2.03 -0.78
CA TYR A 57 9.17 -1.76 -0.76
C TYR A 57 9.79 -2.54 0.39
N ARG A 58 10.68 -3.49 0.07
CA ARG A 58 11.27 -4.43 1.02
C ARG A 58 12.54 -3.85 1.66
N VAL A 59 12.72 -4.08 2.95
CA VAL A 59 13.98 -3.82 3.63
C VAL A 59 14.99 -4.89 3.19
N THR A 60 15.98 -4.51 2.39
CA THR A 60 16.99 -5.43 1.84
C THR A 60 18.38 -5.22 2.44
N GLU A 61 18.62 -4.05 2.97
CA GLU A 61 19.87 -3.63 3.61
C GLU A 61 19.51 -2.65 4.74
N PRO A 62 20.41 -2.38 5.69
CA PRO A 62 20.17 -1.35 6.69
C PRO A 62 19.79 -0.01 6.05
N GLU A 63 18.67 0.56 6.50
CA GLU A 63 18.14 1.86 6.06
C GLU A 63 17.87 1.99 4.54
N LEU A 64 17.62 0.84 3.85
CA LEU A 64 17.39 0.83 2.41
C LEU A 64 16.17 -0.03 2.05
N LEU A 65 15.27 0.57 1.27
CA LEU A 65 14.13 -0.09 0.66
C LEU A 65 14.41 -0.38 -0.82
N LYS A 66 14.05 -1.57 -1.28
CA LYS A 66 14.00 -1.93 -2.69
C LYS A 66 12.61 -2.39 -3.08
N ILE A 67 12.21 -2.04 -4.30
CA ILE A 67 10.91 -2.41 -4.83
C ILE A 67 10.70 -3.94 -4.74
N GLY A 68 9.52 -4.32 -4.32
CA GLY A 68 9.04 -5.69 -4.25
C GLY A 68 7.89 -5.91 -5.21
N PRO A 69 7.01 -6.89 -4.95
CA PRO A 69 5.80 -7.10 -5.73
C PRO A 69 4.87 -5.89 -5.69
N TYR A 70 4.33 -5.49 -6.85
CA TYR A 70 3.43 -4.35 -6.99
C TYR A 70 2.47 -4.50 -8.17
N GLN A 71 1.45 -3.66 -8.20
CA GLN A 71 0.48 -3.46 -9.27
C GLN A 71 0.45 -1.98 -9.67
N GLY A 72 0.15 -1.70 -10.92
CA GLY A 72 0.16 -0.35 -11.49
C GLY A 72 1.35 -0.11 -12.41
N GLY A 73 1.72 1.15 -12.61
CA GLY A 73 2.87 1.55 -13.41
C GLY A 73 4.21 1.23 -12.72
N HIS A 74 5.32 1.72 -13.29
CA HIS A 74 6.64 1.55 -12.65
C HIS A 74 6.75 2.41 -11.38
N GLY A 75 7.54 1.94 -10.41
CA GLY A 75 7.92 2.68 -9.22
C GLY A 75 9.43 2.91 -9.14
N CYS A 76 9.88 3.64 -8.12
CA CYS A 76 11.30 3.79 -7.82
C CYS A 76 11.92 2.43 -7.47
N LEU A 77 13.12 2.12 -7.95
CA LEU A 77 13.77 0.84 -7.63
C LEU A 77 14.32 0.80 -6.20
N VAL A 78 14.79 1.94 -5.71
CA VAL A 78 15.49 2.07 -4.44
C VAL A 78 15.04 3.34 -3.72
N ILE A 79 14.71 3.23 -2.44
CA ILE A 79 14.33 4.36 -1.58
C ILE A 79 15.11 4.25 -0.26
N PRO A 80 15.97 5.23 0.08
CA PRO A 80 16.61 5.26 1.39
C PRO A 80 15.59 5.67 2.48
N PHE A 81 15.79 5.18 3.71
CA PHE A 81 14.92 5.54 4.84
C PHE A 81 14.92 7.06 5.12
N SER A 82 15.95 7.77 4.70
CA SER A 82 16.10 9.21 4.93
C SER A 82 15.17 10.09 4.08
N ARG A 83 14.50 9.55 3.05
CA ARG A 83 13.73 10.33 2.07
C ARG A 83 12.38 9.72 1.73
N GLY A 84 11.45 10.61 1.34
CA GLY A 84 10.12 10.24 0.85
C GLY A 84 9.19 9.71 1.93
N VAL A 85 7.96 9.43 1.55
CA VAL A 85 6.90 8.92 2.45
C VAL A 85 7.21 7.49 2.88
N CYS A 86 7.61 6.63 1.94
CA CYS A 86 8.05 5.26 2.23
C CYS A 86 9.23 5.23 3.21
N GLY A 87 10.24 6.10 3.02
CA GLY A 87 11.36 6.23 3.94
C GLY A 87 10.93 6.69 5.33
N ALA A 88 9.98 7.62 5.41
CA ALA A 88 9.42 8.10 6.67
C ALA A 88 8.68 6.99 7.43
N ALA A 89 7.86 6.19 6.75
CA ALA A 89 7.17 5.05 7.34
C ALA A 89 8.17 3.99 7.86
N ALA A 90 9.19 3.67 7.07
CA ALA A 90 10.21 2.70 7.47
C ALA A 90 11.03 3.18 8.68
N ARG A 91 11.47 4.44 8.67
CA ARG A 91 12.29 5.02 9.75
C ARG A 91 11.53 5.17 11.07
N SER A 92 10.26 5.60 11.00
CA SER A 92 9.45 5.83 12.20
C SER A 92 8.73 4.57 12.69
N GLY A 93 8.54 3.57 11.83
CA GLY A 93 7.67 2.42 12.12
C GLY A 93 6.19 2.81 12.26
N GLN A 94 5.79 3.96 11.69
CA GLN A 94 4.44 4.52 11.79
C GLN A 94 3.82 4.66 10.41
N THR A 95 2.51 4.43 10.33
CA THR A 95 1.73 4.71 9.13
C THR A 95 1.84 6.18 8.75
N GLN A 96 2.02 6.44 7.46
CA GLN A 96 1.99 7.77 6.86
C GLN A 96 0.72 7.90 6.04
N LEU A 97 -0.15 8.83 6.42
CA LEU A 97 -1.37 9.18 5.69
C LEU A 97 -1.17 10.59 5.11
N VAL A 98 -0.96 10.67 3.79
CA VAL A 98 -0.55 11.91 3.11
C VAL A 98 -1.63 12.34 2.14
N ALA A 99 -2.34 13.41 2.48
CA ALA A 99 -3.42 13.96 1.67
C ALA A 99 -2.93 14.68 0.40
N ASP A 100 -1.72 15.25 0.46
CA ASP A 100 -1.07 15.98 -0.62
C ASP A 100 0.44 15.70 -0.58
N VAL A 101 0.93 14.94 -1.56
CA VAL A 101 2.34 14.54 -1.63
C VAL A 101 3.28 15.73 -1.89
N ASP A 102 2.80 16.76 -2.57
CA ASP A 102 3.61 17.97 -2.86
C ASP A 102 3.89 18.78 -1.58
N ALA A 103 3.03 18.66 -0.58
CA ALA A 103 3.22 19.26 0.73
C ALA A 103 4.11 18.44 1.67
N PHE A 104 4.43 17.19 1.33
CA PHE A 104 5.23 16.31 2.18
C PHE A 104 6.73 16.61 2.06
N PRO A 105 7.44 16.96 3.17
CA PRO A 105 8.85 17.29 3.12
C PRO A 105 9.73 16.14 2.61
N GLY A 106 10.50 16.39 1.56
CA GLY A 106 11.41 15.39 0.98
C GLY A 106 10.73 14.30 0.16
N HIS A 107 9.47 14.52 -0.28
CA HIS A 107 8.77 13.62 -1.16
C HIS A 107 9.62 13.21 -2.38
N ILE A 108 9.55 11.93 -2.75
CA ILE A 108 10.19 11.38 -3.95
C ILE A 108 9.07 11.06 -4.94
N ALA A 109 9.00 11.82 -6.03
CA ALA A 109 8.04 11.57 -7.09
C ALA A 109 8.48 10.36 -7.93
N CYS A 110 8.03 9.14 -7.59
CA CYS A 110 8.24 7.94 -8.41
C CYS A 110 7.27 7.91 -9.60
N ALA A 111 6.09 8.51 -9.47
CA ALA A 111 5.15 8.77 -10.53
C ALA A 111 4.66 10.23 -10.44
N SER A 112 4.66 10.94 -11.57
CA SER A 112 4.25 12.37 -11.60
C SER A 112 2.75 12.60 -11.42
N SER A 113 1.94 11.54 -11.48
CA SER A 113 0.49 11.59 -11.34
C SER A 113 -0.01 11.40 -9.92
N THR A 114 0.83 10.89 -9.01
CA THR A 114 0.46 10.68 -7.60
C THR A 114 0.14 12.00 -6.91
N GLN A 115 -1.01 12.08 -6.25
CA GLN A 115 -1.45 13.25 -5.50
C GLN A 115 -1.60 12.97 -4.00
N SER A 116 -2.00 11.77 -3.61
CA SER A 116 -2.05 11.34 -2.22
C SER A 116 -1.47 9.94 -2.05
N GLU A 117 -1.04 9.61 -0.85
CA GLU A 117 -0.28 8.39 -0.58
C GLU A 117 -0.59 7.86 0.83
N LEU A 118 -0.72 6.54 0.96
CA LEU A 118 -0.85 5.84 2.22
C LEU A 118 0.23 4.78 2.33
N VAL A 119 1.14 4.92 3.29
CA VAL A 119 2.23 3.97 3.50
C VAL A 119 2.15 3.36 4.89
N LEU A 120 2.17 2.03 4.95
CA LEU A 120 2.08 1.28 6.20
C LEU A 120 3.33 0.43 6.41
N PRO A 121 3.92 0.41 7.62
CA PRO A 121 5.01 -0.51 7.94
C PRO A 121 4.51 -1.96 7.98
N VAL A 122 5.32 -2.89 7.50
CA VAL A 122 5.02 -4.33 7.46
C VAL A 122 6.00 -5.07 8.35
N TRP A 123 5.46 -5.77 9.34
CA TRP A 123 6.22 -6.49 10.35
C TRP A 123 6.05 -7.99 10.17
N ASN A 124 7.12 -8.75 10.36
CA ASN A 124 7.04 -10.20 10.43
C ASN A 124 6.55 -10.68 11.81
N GLY A 125 6.38 -11.98 11.97
CA GLY A 125 5.93 -12.58 13.24
C GLY A 125 6.91 -12.44 14.41
N ARG A 126 8.16 -12.01 14.16
CA ARG A 126 9.17 -11.72 15.18
C ARG A 126 9.22 -10.24 15.56
N GLY A 127 8.48 -9.39 14.85
CA GLY A 127 8.48 -7.94 15.08
C GLY A 127 9.58 -7.19 14.32
N ASP A 128 10.22 -7.82 13.32
CA ASP A 128 11.18 -7.14 12.46
C ASP A 128 10.43 -6.41 11.34
N LEU A 129 10.84 -5.18 11.02
CA LEU A 129 10.35 -4.46 9.86
C LEU A 129 10.92 -5.11 8.59
N ILE A 130 10.06 -5.70 7.77
CA ILE A 130 10.47 -6.40 6.54
C ILE A 130 10.18 -5.61 5.26
N ALA A 131 9.23 -4.70 5.32
CA ALA A 131 8.81 -3.88 4.20
C ALA A 131 8.00 -2.67 4.66
N VAL A 132 7.68 -1.79 3.72
CA VAL A 132 6.52 -0.90 3.78
C VAL A 132 5.56 -1.27 2.67
N PHE A 133 4.27 -1.12 2.92
CA PHE A 133 3.19 -1.28 1.94
C PHE A 133 2.72 0.11 1.54
N ASP A 134 2.83 0.40 0.27
CA ASP A 134 2.63 1.71 -0.32
C ASP A 134 1.45 1.69 -1.29
N ILE A 135 0.55 2.64 -1.15
CA ILE A 135 -0.61 2.83 -2.03
C ILE A 135 -0.66 4.29 -2.45
N ASP A 136 -0.58 4.51 -3.77
CA ASP A 136 -0.70 5.82 -4.39
C ASP A 136 -2.07 6.04 -5.01
N SER A 137 -2.55 7.26 -4.95
CA SER A 137 -3.73 7.72 -5.68
C SER A 137 -3.42 8.97 -6.52
N ASN A 138 -3.99 9.00 -7.72
CA ASN A 138 -3.99 10.19 -8.59
C ASN A 138 -5.07 11.22 -8.18
N ARG A 139 -5.72 10.99 -7.04
CA ARG A 139 -6.69 11.89 -6.43
C ARG A 139 -6.10 12.49 -5.16
N PRO A 140 -6.31 13.78 -4.87
CA PRO A 140 -5.90 14.36 -3.59
C PRO A 140 -6.79 13.80 -2.46
N ASP A 141 -6.24 13.68 -1.27
CA ASP A 141 -6.96 13.26 -0.05
C ASP A 141 -7.81 12.00 -0.24
N ALA A 142 -7.22 11.00 -0.95
CA ALA A 142 -7.96 9.81 -1.35
C ALA A 142 -8.12 8.78 -0.22
N PHE A 143 -7.31 8.84 0.83
CA PHE A 143 -7.27 7.84 1.90
C PHE A 143 -7.77 8.41 3.22
N THR A 144 -8.34 7.53 4.06
CA THR A 144 -8.87 7.87 5.38
C THR A 144 -8.14 7.09 6.48
N GLU A 145 -8.32 7.51 7.74
CA GLU A 145 -7.84 6.77 8.91
C GLU A 145 -8.45 5.35 8.99
N GLU A 146 -9.69 5.18 8.51
CA GLU A 146 -10.32 3.85 8.47
C GLU A 146 -9.65 2.96 7.41
N ASP A 147 -9.27 3.49 6.25
CA ASP A 147 -8.47 2.75 5.26
C ASP A 147 -7.14 2.28 5.90
N ALA A 148 -6.44 3.18 6.56
CA ALA A 148 -5.18 2.88 7.23
C ALA A 148 -5.31 1.79 8.30
N LYS A 149 -6.34 1.88 9.14
CA LYS A 149 -6.62 0.93 10.22
C LYS A 149 -6.94 -0.48 9.70
N HIS A 150 -7.81 -0.58 8.69
CA HIS A 150 -8.17 -1.87 8.12
C HIS A 150 -7.00 -2.53 7.39
N LEU A 151 -6.25 -1.76 6.60
CA LEU A 151 -5.07 -2.27 5.89
C LEU A 151 -3.96 -2.68 6.85
N ALA A 152 -3.72 -1.91 7.92
CA ALA A 152 -2.75 -2.30 8.95
C ALA A 152 -3.10 -3.65 9.60
N LYS A 153 -4.40 -3.88 9.87
CA LYS A 153 -4.85 -5.18 10.41
C LYS A 153 -4.64 -6.31 9.42
N ILE A 154 -5.00 -6.12 8.16
CA ILE A 154 -4.81 -7.11 7.08
C ILE A 154 -3.33 -7.49 6.96
N LEU A 155 -2.43 -6.50 6.90
CA LEU A 155 -0.99 -6.73 6.81
C LEU A 155 -0.48 -7.53 8.03
N LYS A 156 -0.89 -7.14 9.23
CA LYS A 156 -0.53 -7.85 10.45
C LYS A 156 -0.94 -9.34 10.40
N ASP A 157 -2.16 -9.61 9.96
CA ASP A 157 -2.70 -10.97 9.90
C ASP A 157 -1.98 -11.79 8.81
N CYS A 158 -1.77 -11.23 7.61
CA CYS A 158 -1.12 -11.93 6.49
C CYS A 158 0.37 -12.26 6.76
N PHE A 159 1.10 -11.38 7.45
CA PHE A 159 2.54 -11.55 7.66
C PHE A 159 2.92 -12.13 9.03
N ALA A 160 1.94 -12.51 9.86
CA ALA A 160 2.18 -13.05 11.20
C ALA A 160 2.98 -14.35 11.22
N ALA A 161 2.90 -15.18 10.18
CA ALA A 161 3.61 -16.46 10.06
C ALA A 161 5.01 -16.33 9.42
N VAL A 162 5.36 -15.19 8.86
CA VAL A 162 6.68 -14.90 8.28
C VAL A 162 7.71 -14.78 9.41
N LYS A 163 8.87 -15.46 9.24
CA LYS A 163 9.93 -15.50 10.26
C LYS A 163 11.14 -14.69 9.86
#